data_edd43f36089f94916b6ce90d66a3c497
#
_entry.id   edd43f36089f94916b6ce90d66a3c497
#
_cell.length_a   1.000
_cell.length_b   1.000
_cell.length_c   1.000
_cell.angle_alpha   90.00
_cell.angle_beta   90.00
_cell.angle_gamma   90.00
#
_symmetry.space_group_name_H-M   'P 1'
#
loop_
_entity.id
_entity.type
_entity.pdbx_description
1 polymer ?
#
loop_
_entity_poly.entity_id
_entity_poly.type
_entity_poly.pdbx_seq_one_letter_code
_entity_poly.pdbx_strand_id
1 'polypeptide(L)'
;MEPSPADPLVLIVEDDRSLRLMYREHLLMSGFRTIDAHNGHQALEKARDLHPDAVVTDLAVPGMDGFEFCRALQQLPETRTIPILAVTGHSEYLDDPTRFRHSGIVQVLIKPCEPAEIVRELRRLIHVGPAPLHG
;
A
#
# COMPACT_ATOMS: atom_id res chain seq x y z
N MET A 1 -12.74 -1.93 -19.46
CA MET A 1 -11.62 -1.32 -20.21
C MET A 1 -10.31 -1.77 -19.58
N GLU A 2 -9.40 -2.25 -20.38
CA GLU A 2 -8.12 -2.72 -19.86
C GLU A 2 -7.19 -1.55 -19.52
N PRO A 3 -6.41 -1.66 -18.43
CA PRO A 3 -5.46 -0.63 -18.08
C PRO A 3 -4.40 -0.43 -19.16
N SER A 4 -3.99 0.79 -19.34
CA SER A 4 -2.91 1.17 -20.26
C SER A 4 -1.57 1.11 -19.52
N PRO A 5 -0.45 0.88 -20.22
CA PRO A 5 0.88 0.95 -19.60
C PRO A 5 1.18 2.30 -18.94
N ALA A 6 0.46 3.35 -19.32
CA ALA A 6 0.62 4.67 -18.71
C ALA A 6 -0.15 4.83 -17.42
N ASP A 7 -1.06 3.91 -17.09
CA ASP A 7 -1.83 3.99 -15.86
C ASP A 7 -0.97 3.69 -14.64
N PRO A 8 -1.26 4.32 -13.50
CA PRO A 8 -0.49 4.08 -12.29
C PRO A 8 -0.54 2.62 -11.86
N LEU A 9 0.58 2.12 -11.36
CA LEU A 9 0.72 0.75 -10.89
C LEU A 9 0.67 0.73 -9.37
N VAL A 10 -0.21 -0.09 -8.80
CA VAL A 10 -0.38 -0.22 -7.35
C VAL A 10 -0.05 -1.63 -6.90
N LEU A 11 0.79 -1.73 -5.88
CA LEU A 11 1.10 -2.99 -5.21
C LEU A 11 0.11 -3.19 -4.07
N ILE A 12 -0.62 -4.29 -4.10
CA ILE A 12 -1.60 -4.66 -3.08
C ILE A 12 -1.01 -5.77 -2.21
N VAL A 13 -0.85 -5.50 -0.91
CA VAL A 13 -0.30 -6.48 0.03
C VAL A 13 -1.39 -6.87 1.02
N GLU A 14 -1.94 -8.06 0.85
CA GLU A 14 -3.06 -8.56 1.63
C GLU A 14 -3.04 -10.08 1.60
N ASP A 15 -3.04 -10.75 2.75
CA ASP A 15 -3.02 -12.20 2.79
C ASP A 15 -4.41 -12.83 2.60
N ASP A 16 -5.48 -12.11 2.95
CA ASP A 16 -6.84 -12.60 2.70
C ASP A 16 -7.12 -12.55 1.20
N ARG A 17 -7.29 -13.72 0.61
CA ARG A 17 -7.48 -13.83 -0.83
C ARG A 17 -8.72 -13.07 -1.33
N SER A 18 -9.83 -13.17 -0.60
CA SER A 18 -11.08 -12.53 -1.01
C SER A 18 -10.95 -11.01 -1.00
N LEU A 19 -10.34 -10.46 0.05
CA LEU A 19 -10.10 -9.02 0.13
C LEU A 19 -9.13 -8.56 -0.96
N ARG A 20 -8.05 -9.32 -1.17
CA ARG A 20 -7.06 -8.98 -2.18
C ARG A 20 -7.68 -8.89 -3.57
N LEU A 21 -8.51 -9.89 -3.92
CA LEU A 21 -9.19 -9.91 -5.21
C LEU A 21 -10.20 -8.77 -5.33
N MET A 22 -10.92 -8.46 -4.26
CA MET A 22 -11.88 -7.36 -4.25
C MET A 22 -11.17 -6.02 -4.48
N TYR A 23 -10.08 -5.77 -3.79
CA TYR A 23 -9.29 -4.55 -3.98
C TYR A 23 -8.77 -4.47 -5.41
N ARG A 24 -8.23 -5.58 -5.89
CA ARG A 24 -7.71 -5.65 -7.25
C ARG A 24 -8.76 -5.27 -8.29
N GLU A 25 -9.94 -5.87 -8.21
CA GLU A 25 -11.01 -5.61 -9.16
C GLU A 25 -11.43 -4.14 -9.16
N HIS A 26 -11.60 -3.57 -7.97
CA HIS A 26 -11.99 -2.17 -7.86
C HIS A 26 -10.91 -1.23 -8.40
N LEU A 27 -9.66 -1.54 -8.15
CA LEU A 27 -8.56 -0.72 -8.64
C LEU A 27 -8.46 -0.79 -10.16
N LEU A 28 -8.59 -2.01 -10.73
CA LEU A 28 -8.58 -2.17 -12.18
C LEU A 28 -9.70 -1.37 -12.83
N MET A 29 -10.90 -1.43 -12.26
CA MET A 29 -12.05 -0.69 -12.78
C MET A 29 -11.90 0.83 -12.62
N SER A 30 -11.03 1.26 -11.73
CA SER A 30 -10.80 2.67 -11.45
C SER A 30 -9.61 3.25 -12.22
N GLY A 31 -9.02 2.47 -13.12
CA GLY A 31 -7.95 2.97 -13.99
C GLY A 31 -6.55 2.73 -13.49
N PHE A 32 -6.37 1.83 -12.52
CA PHE A 32 -5.04 1.45 -12.05
C PHE A 32 -4.59 0.13 -12.65
N ARG A 33 -3.28 -0.05 -12.78
CA ARG A 33 -2.69 -1.37 -12.95
C ARG A 33 -2.36 -1.90 -11.57
N THR A 34 -2.39 -3.22 -11.38
CA THR A 34 -2.16 -3.80 -10.06
C THR A 34 -1.14 -4.94 -10.09
N ILE A 35 -0.41 -5.09 -9.00
CA ILE A 35 0.37 -6.28 -8.67
C ILE A 35 -0.03 -6.69 -7.25
N ASP A 36 -0.07 -8.00 -7.01
CA ASP A 36 -0.48 -8.54 -5.71
C ASP A 36 0.69 -9.17 -4.98
N ALA A 37 0.65 -9.10 -3.66
CA ALA A 37 1.52 -9.88 -2.80
C ALA A 37 0.71 -10.32 -1.58
N HIS A 38 1.00 -11.52 -1.06
CA HIS A 38 0.28 -12.05 0.09
C HIS A 38 1.15 -12.15 1.34
N ASN A 39 2.40 -11.68 1.27
CA ASN A 39 3.26 -11.55 2.44
C ASN A 39 4.29 -10.44 2.20
N GLY A 40 4.96 -10.04 3.27
CA GLY A 40 5.90 -8.91 3.22
C GLY A 40 7.15 -9.17 2.38
N HIS A 41 7.65 -10.40 2.37
CA HIS A 41 8.85 -10.73 1.59
C HIS A 41 8.56 -10.65 0.09
N GLN A 42 7.44 -11.23 -0.34
CA GLN A 42 7.01 -11.15 -1.73
C GLN A 42 6.75 -9.71 -2.14
N ALA A 43 6.13 -8.94 -1.26
CA ALA A 43 5.82 -7.53 -1.52
C ALA A 43 7.10 -6.71 -1.72
N LEU A 44 8.10 -6.92 -0.88
CA LEU A 44 9.36 -6.19 -0.98
C LEU A 44 10.06 -6.50 -2.30
N GLU A 45 10.10 -7.77 -2.67
CA GLU A 45 10.71 -8.20 -3.92
C GLU A 45 10.02 -7.57 -5.13
N LYS A 46 8.69 -7.60 -5.13
CA LYS A 46 7.91 -7.00 -6.22
C LYS A 46 8.05 -5.49 -6.30
N ALA A 47 8.12 -4.82 -5.16
CA ALA A 47 8.32 -3.38 -5.13
C ALA A 47 9.67 -2.99 -5.72
N ARG A 48 10.71 -3.75 -5.40
CA ARG A 48 12.06 -3.50 -5.93
C ARG A 48 12.14 -3.73 -7.43
N ASP A 49 11.48 -4.79 -7.91
CA ASP A 49 11.59 -5.20 -9.31
C ASP A 49 10.68 -4.39 -10.22
N LEU A 50 9.50 -4.01 -9.75
CA LEU A 50 8.45 -3.44 -10.59
C LEU A 50 8.16 -1.96 -10.34
N HIS A 51 8.72 -1.38 -9.29
CA HIS A 51 8.62 0.06 -8.97
C HIS A 51 7.19 0.60 -9.05
N PRO A 52 6.27 0.11 -8.19
CA PRO A 52 4.90 0.62 -8.22
C PRO A 52 4.83 2.10 -7.86
N ASP A 53 3.76 2.75 -8.30
CA ASP A 53 3.51 4.16 -8.02
C ASP A 53 2.94 4.37 -6.62
N ALA A 54 2.36 3.33 -6.04
CA ALA A 54 1.86 3.34 -4.66
C ALA A 54 1.76 1.93 -4.12
N VAL A 55 1.73 1.82 -2.79
CA VAL A 55 1.54 0.54 -2.08
C VAL A 55 0.31 0.67 -1.20
N VAL A 56 -0.58 -0.33 -1.28
CA VAL A 56 -1.67 -0.53 -0.32
C VAL A 56 -1.33 -1.78 0.47
N THR A 57 -1.13 -1.66 1.77
CA THR A 57 -0.71 -2.79 2.58
C THR A 57 -1.52 -2.94 3.85
N ASP A 58 -1.89 -4.18 4.17
CA ASP A 58 -2.29 -4.53 5.52
C ASP A 58 -1.03 -4.52 6.39
N LEU A 59 -1.19 -4.15 7.65
CA LEU A 59 -0.08 -4.13 8.60
C LEU A 59 0.09 -5.48 9.31
N ALA A 60 -0.89 -6.37 9.21
CA ALA A 60 -0.84 -7.70 9.80
C ALA A 60 -0.78 -8.77 8.70
N VAL A 61 0.38 -8.92 8.07
CA VAL A 61 0.60 -9.93 7.01
C VAL A 61 1.58 -10.98 7.49
N PRO A 62 1.47 -12.24 7.01
CA PRO A 62 2.38 -13.30 7.43
C PRO A 62 3.82 -13.04 7.00
N GLY A 63 4.74 -13.62 7.76
CA GLY A 63 6.15 -13.59 7.47
C GLY A 63 6.80 -12.32 7.98
N MET A 64 6.85 -11.29 7.16
CA MET A 64 7.38 -10.00 7.56
C MET A 64 6.24 -9.13 8.06
N ASP A 65 6.38 -8.58 9.26
CA ASP A 65 5.44 -7.60 9.81
C ASP A 65 5.25 -6.44 8.82
N GLY A 66 4.01 -5.96 8.69
CA GLY A 66 3.72 -4.88 7.74
C GLY A 66 4.53 -3.61 7.99
N PHE A 67 4.79 -3.28 9.24
CA PHE A 67 5.66 -2.14 9.57
C PHE A 67 7.10 -2.39 9.13
N GLU A 68 7.60 -3.62 9.32
CA GLU A 68 8.94 -3.99 8.88
C GLU A 68 9.06 -3.89 7.35
N PHE A 69 8.04 -4.33 6.64
CA PHE A 69 7.99 -4.20 5.19
C PHE A 69 8.08 -2.73 4.78
N CYS A 70 7.27 -1.87 5.41
CA CYS A 70 7.27 -0.45 5.11
C CYS A 70 8.64 0.19 5.40
N ARG A 71 9.24 -0.15 6.53
CA ARG A 71 10.59 0.35 6.87
C ARG A 71 11.63 -0.14 5.88
N ALA A 72 11.51 -1.38 5.41
CA ALA A 72 12.41 -1.92 4.40
C ALA A 72 12.35 -1.12 3.10
N LEU A 73 11.14 -0.71 2.69
CA LEU A 73 10.99 0.16 1.52
C LEU A 73 11.71 1.49 1.72
N GLN A 74 11.70 2.03 2.94
CA GLN A 74 12.37 3.30 3.24
C GLN A 74 13.90 3.18 3.21
N GLN A 75 14.44 1.98 3.41
CA GLN A 75 15.88 1.75 3.42
C GLN A 75 16.49 1.77 2.01
N LEU A 76 15.69 1.56 0.98
CA LEU A 76 16.16 1.45 -0.39
C LEU A 76 15.90 2.73 -1.17
N PRO A 77 16.93 3.32 -1.80
CA PRO A 77 16.72 4.56 -2.58
C PRO A 77 15.65 4.43 -3.65
N GLU A 78 15.55 3.27 -4.30
CA GLU A 78 14.62 3.06 -5.39
C GLU A 78 13.17 2.88 -4.95
N THR A 79 12.92 2.64 -3.65
CA THR A 79 11.55 2.43 -3.15
C THR A 79 11.10 3.44 -2.09
N ARG A 80 12.02 4.25 -1.56
CA ARG A 80 11.70 5.14 -0.44
C ARG A 80 10.69 6.23 -0.78
N THR A 81 10.54 6.56 -2.05
CA THR A 81 9.63 7.62 -2.48
C THR A 81 8.23 7.10 -2.84
N ILE A 82 8.02 5.78 -2.80
CA ILE A 82 6.72 5.20 -3.10
C ILE A 82 5.77 5.49 -1.93
N PRO A 83 4.63 6.17 -2.17
CA PRO A 83 3.68 6.43 -1.10
C PRO A 83 3.00 5.14 -0.62
N ILE A 84 2.83 5.02 0.69
CA ILE A 84 2.28 3.83 1.32
C ILE A 84 0.97 4.18 2.01
N LEU A 85 -0.10 3.49 1.61
CA LEU A 85 -1.40 3.56 2.26
C LEU A 85 -1.58 2.26 3.04
N ALA A 86 -1.74 2.37 4.36
CA ALA A 86 -2.00 1.20 5.20
C ALA A 86 -3.50 1.02 5.37
N VAL A 87 -3.96 -0.23 5.30
CA VAL A 87 -5.36 -0.60 5.55
C VAL A 87 -5.33 -1.72 6.57
N THR A 88 -5.83 -1.48 7.78
CA THR A 88 -5.70 -2.45 8.87
C THR A 88 -6.99 -2.58 9.69
N GLY A 89 -7.27 -3.79 10.17
CA GLY A 89 -8.33 -4.03 11.12
C GLY A 89 -7.90 -3.80 12.57
N HIS A 90 -6.64 -3.48 12.81
CA HIS A 90 -6.06 -3.32 14.13
C HIS A 90 -5.95 -1.84 14.50
N SER A 91 -7.09 -1.24 14.88
CA SER A 91 -7.12 0.18 15.24
C SER A 91 -6.22 0.52 16.43
N GLU A 92 -5.88 -0.47 17.25
CA GLU A 92 -4.97 -0.28 18.38
C GLU A 92 -3.57 0.15 17.96
N TYR A 93 -3.17 -0.07 16.71
CA TYR A 93 -1.91 0.45 16.21
C TYR A 93 -1.85 1.98 16.26
N LEU A 94 -3.02 2.63 16.13
CA LEU A 94 -3.07 4.09 16.18
C LEU A 94 -2.79 4.64 17.57
N ASP A 95 -2.89 3.81 18.61
CA ASP A 95 -2.62 4.21 19.98
C ASP A 95 -1.12 4.26 20.29
N ASP A 96 -0.30 3.73 19.39
CA ASP A 96 1.16 3.71 19.55
C ASP A 96 1.84 4.35 18.34
N PRO A 97 1.95 5.69 18.32
CA PRO A 97 2.56 6.39 17.18
C PRO A 97 4.00 5.98 16.89
N THR A 98 4.71 5.42 17.88
CA THR A 98 6.09 5.02 17.68
C THR A 98 6.24 3.88 16.67
N ARG A 99 5.19 3.06 16.49
CA ARG A 99 5.20 1.99 15.49
C ARG A 99 5.33 2.52 14.07
N PHE A 100 4.84 3.75 13.83
CA PHE A 100 4.85 4.36 12.51
C PHE A 100 6.16 5.06 12.17
N ARG A 101 7.08 5.15 13.12
CA ARG A 101 8.37 5.81 12.88
C ARG A 101 9.14 5.13 11.77
N HIS A 102 9.65 5.95 10.86
CA HIS A 102 10.48 5.49 9.74
C HIS A 102 9.78 4.50 8.82
N SER A 103 8.44 4.41 8.89
CA SER A 103 7.67 3.49 8.06
C SER A 103 7.34 4.05 6.68
N GLY A 104 7.32 5.37 6.54
CA GLY A 104 6.90 6.00 5.29
C GLY A 104 5.41 5.92 5.02
N ILE A 105 4.61 5.41 5.96
CA ILE A 105 3.15 5.33 5.81
C ILE A 105 2.60 6.75 5.84
N VAL A 106 1.86 7.13 4.78
CA VAL A 106 1.33 8.49 4.64
C VAL A 106 -0.14 8.60 5.00
N GLN A 107 -0.86 7.47 5.07
CA GLN A 107 -2.27 7.44 5.45
C GLN A 107 -2.64 6.06 5.93
N VAL A 108 -3.58 5.99 6.89
CA VAL A 108 -4.10 4.73 7.42
C VAL A 108 -5.62 4.73 7.30
N LEU A 109 -6.17 3.66 6.74
CA LEU A 109 -7.60 3.40 6.73
C LEU A 109 -7.88 2.20 7.63
N ILE A 110 -8.95 2.27 8.40
CA ILE A 110 -9.33 1.20 9.33
C ILE A 110 -10.40 0.33 8.68
N LYS A 111 -10.18 -0.98 8.70
CA LYS A 111 -11.17 -1.95 8.22
C LYS A 111 -12.33 -2.05 9.22
N PRO A 112 -13.56 -2.25 8.75
CA PRO A 112 -13.93 -2.37 7.34
C PRO A 112 -13.94 -1.00 6.65
N CYS A 113 -13.37 -0.94 5.45
CA CYS A 113 -13.41 0.27 4.64
C CYS A 113 -13.87 -0.09 3.23
N GLU A 114 -14.56 0.86 2.59
CA GLU A 114 -15.02 0.65 1.23
C GLU A 114 -13.85 0.72 0.26
N PRO A 115 -13.83 -0.13 -0.78
CA PRO A 115 -12.79 0.00 -1.81
C PRO A 115 -12.72 1.37 -2.46
N ALA A 116 -13.86 2.09 -2.53
CA ALA A 116 -13.89 3.45 -3.04
C ALA A 116 -13.05 4.41 -2.21
N GLU A 117 -12.94 4.17 -0.90
CA GLU A 117 -12.08 4.99 -0.03
C GLU A 117 -10.62 4.78 -0.37
N ILE A 118 -10.24 3.54 -0.65
CA ILE A 118 -8.88 3.21 -1.06
C ILE A 118 -8.54 3.90 -2.37
N VAL A 119 -9.44 3.82 -3.34
CA VAL A 119 -9.26 4.48 -4.65
C VAL A 119 -9.09 5.99 -4.48
N ARG A 120 -9.93 6.61 -3.66
CA ARG A 120 -9.87 8.06 -3.43
C ARG A 120 -8.52 8.48 -2.84
N GLU A 121 -8.06 7.73 -1.83
CA GLU A 121 -6.78 8.04 -1.19
C GLU A 121 -5.60 7.80 -2.13
N LEU A 122 -5.66 6.74 -2.92
CA LEU A 122 -4.60 6.46 -3.90
C LEU A 122 -4.51 7.57 -4.95
N ARG A 123 -5.64 8.04 -5.46
CA ARG A 123 -5.66 9.13 -6.41
C ARG A 123 -5.03 10.39 -5.84
N ARG A 124 -5.35 10.68 -4.59
CA ARG A 124 -4.77 11.83 -3.91
C ARG A 124 -3.26 11.69 -3.77
N LEU A 125 -2.80 10.53 -3.31
CA LEU A 125 -1.37 10.28 -3.06
C LEU A 125 -0.55 10.29 -4.34
N ILE A 126 -1.08 9.71 -5.41
CA ILE A 126 -0.35 9.61 -6.67
C ILE A 126 -0.31 10.96 -7.39
N HIS A 127 -1.41 11.71 -7.38
CA HIS A 127 -1.48 12.99 -8.08
C HIS A 127 -0.69 14.11 -7.41
N VAL A 128 -0.71 14.17 -6.06
CA VAL A 128 -0.01 15.24 -5.35
C VAL A 128 1.37 14.82 -4.86
N GLY A 129 1.72 13.56 -5.09
CA GLY A 129 2.96 13.00 -4.61
C GLY A 129 2.92 12.68 -3.12
N PRO A 130 3.95 11.96 -2.61
CA PRO A 130 4.00 11.59 -1.20
C PRO A 130 4.33 12.81 -0.36
N ALA A 131 3.31 13.38 0.28
CA ALA A 131 3.53 14.38 1.30
C ALA A 131 3.69 13.63 2.62
N PRO A 132 4.86 13.70 3.28
CA PRO A 132 5.01 13.05 4.57
C PRO A 132 4.01 13.63 5.57
N LEU A 133 3.54 12.80 6.50
CA LEU A 133 2.62 13.24 7.55
C LEU A 133 3.23 14.36 8.40
N HIS A 134 4.55 14.45 8.39
CA HIS A 134 5.29 15.51 9.04
C HIS A 134 6.12 16.21 7.97
N GLY A 135 5.74 17.42 7.67
CA GLY A 135 6.34 18.24 6.63
C GLY A 135 7.84 18.41 6.75
#